data_f1838e16f2f3b0f04e6fe758e4fa59ed
#
_entry.id   f1838e16f2f3b0f04e6fe758e4fa59ed
#
_cell.length_a   1.000
_cell.length_b   1.000
_cell.length_c   1.000
_cell.angle_alpha   90.00
_cell.angle_beta   90.00
_cell.angle_gamma   90.00
#
_symmetry.space_group_name_H-M   'P 1'
#
loop_
_entity.id
_entity.type
_entity.pdbx_description
1 polymer ?
#
loop_
_entity_poly.entity_id
_entity_poly.type
_entity_poly.pdbx_seq_one_letter_code
_entity_poly.pdbx_strand_id
1 'polypeptide(L)'
;MRRWFDTLPFRIGTSSYIIPDDILPNVRFLADKVRDIELVLFDIDEYCNIPDTEQCEELNRLALVHGLSYTVHLPLNLNFSEKDQDISIEKALKVINGTRALNPFAYVCHLECRDIPGAEGELLDEWQRQRVQAVNALVARAEINADELAVENLETYSIEWNGPVIRAAGTRVCLDIGHLFLRRDDPVPVMRKWLPLTSVVHLHGVGSRDHQSLRNMERDVVCTVLNELLRADYRGVVTLEVFNEKDFSESMEMIRECL
;
A
#
# COMPACT_ATOMS: atom_id res chain seq x y z
N MET A 1 -7.55 -24.35 -12.55
CA MET A 1 -8.30 -24.71 -11.32
C MET A 1 -8.68 -23.39 -10.63
N ARG A 2 -9.93 -23.23 -10.16
CA ARG A 2 -10.32 -21.97 -9.51
C ARG A 2 -9.64 -21.91 -8.13
N ARG A 3 -8.90 -20.83 -7.84
CA ARG A 3 -8.23 -20.63 -6.55
C ARG A 3 -9.28 -20.25 -5.50
N TRP A 4 -9.09 -20.57 -4.22
CA TRP A 4 -10.08 -20.32 -3.17
C TRP A 4 -10.40 -18.82 -3.02
N PHE A 5 -9.41 -17.96 -3.22
CA PHE A 5 -9.55 -16.50 -3.12
C PHE A 5 -10.19 -15.85 -4.37
N ASP A 6 -10.43 -16.63 -5.44
CA ASP A 6 -11.12 -16.12 -6.65
C ASP A 6 -12.61 -15.80 -6.41
N THR A 7 -13.14 -16.20 -5.26
CA THR A 7 -14.54 -15.97 -4.87
C THR A 7 -14.73 -14.75 -3.97
N LEU A 8 -13.63 -14.15 -3.50
CA LEU A 8 -13.67 -12.98 -2.64
C LEU A 8 -14.07 -11.72 -3.42
N PRO A 9 -14.76 -10.75 -2.78
CA PRO A 9 -15.10 -9.50 -3.42
C PRO A 9 -13.88 -8.59 -3.65
N PHE A 10 -12.80 -8.80 -2.90
CA PHE A 10 -11.53 -8.08 -3.00
C PHE A 10 -10.41 -8.97 -3.55
N ARG A 11 -9.34 -8.36 -3.99
CA ARG A 11 -8.14 -9.07 -4.45
C ARG A 11 -7.19 -9.29 -3.27
N ILE A 12 -6.70 -10.52 -3.11
CA ILE A 12 -5.58 -10.77 -2.21
C ILE A 12 -4.30 -10.55 -3.01
N GLY A 13 -3.42 -9.72 -2.46
CA GLY A 13 -2.10 -9.38 -2.99
C GLY A 13 -1.00 -9.59 -1.96
N THR A 14 0.23 -9.37 -2.39
CA THR A 14 1.42 -9.30 -1.53
C THR A 14 2.51 -8.46 -2.18
N SER A 15 3.56 -8.11 -1.42
CA SER A 15 4.70 -7.37 -1.93
C SER A 15 5.50 -8.17 -2.96
N SER A 16 6.19 -7.48 -3.87
CA SER A 16 7.11 -8.08 -4.85
C SER A 16 8.47 -8.45 -4.26
N TYR A 17 8.55 -8.77 -2.97
CA TYR A 17 9.81 -9.03 -2.25
C TYR A 17 9.69 -10.25 -1.32
N ILE A 18 9.11 -11.33 -1.84
CA ILE A 18 8.85 -12.58 -1.08
C ILE A 18 10.04 -13.54 -1.16
N ILE A 19 10.72 -13.60 -2.29
CA ILE A 19 11.97 -14.34 -2.45
C ILE A 19 13.13 -13.35 -2.63
N PRO A 20 14.37 -13.70 -2.22
CA PRO A 20 15.53 -12.81 -2.32
C PRO A 20 16.03 -12.70 -3.77
N ASP A 21 15.23 -12.07 -4.62
CA ASP A 21 15.46 -11.93 -6.04
C ASP A 21 14.78 -10.64 -6.56
N ASP A 22 15.03 -10.26 -7.81
CA ASP A 22 14.43 -9.13 -8.48
C ASP A 22 12.91 -9.26 -8.69
N ILE A 23 12.28 -8.21 -9.24
CA ILE A 23 10.82 -8.13 -9.43
C ILE A 23 10.30 -9.29 -10.29
N LEU A 24 10.87 -9.54 -11.46
CA LEU A 24 10.34 -10.57 -12.38
C LEU A 24 10.34 -11.98 -11.79
N PRO A 25 11.42 -12.48 -11.16
CA PRO A 25 11.38 -13.74 -10.44
C PRO A 25 10.30 -13.78 -9.34
N ASN A 26 10.17 -12.70 -8.55
CA ASN A 26 9.13 -12.60 -7.53
C ASN A 26 7.72 -12.67 -8.13
N VAL A 27 7.44 -11.91 -9.20
CA VAL A 27 6.15 -11.94 -9.89
C VAL A 27 5.85 -13.32 -10.47
N ARG A 28 6.82 -13.99 -11.10
CA ARG A 28 6.64 -15.36 -11.59
C ARG A 28 6.35 -16.36 -10.47
N PHE A 29 7.03 -16.23 -9.34
CA PHE A 29 6.80 -17.04 -8.14
C PHE A 29 5.39 -16.85 -7.57
N LEU A 30 4.86 -15.62 -7.61
CA LEU A 30 3.60 -15.22 -7.00
C LEU A 30 2.39 -15.33 -7.93
N ALA A 31 2.59 -15.43 -9.24
CA ALA A 31 1.56 -15.24 -10.25
C ALA A 31 0.33 -16.15 -10.14
N ASP A 32 0.49 -17.36 -9.60
CA ASP A 32 -0.60 -18.32 -9.35
C ASP A 32 -1.12 -18.28 -7.90
N LYS A 33 -0.49 -17.51 -7.01
CA LYS A 33 -0.75 -17.49 -5.56
C LYS A 33 -1.57 -16.30 -5.10
N VAL A 34 -1.60 -15.21 -5.88
CA VAL A 34 -2.30 -13.95 -5.54
C VAL A 34 -3.07 -13.38 -6.74
N ARG A 35 -3.77 -12.26 -6.52
CA ARG A 35 -4.49 -11.50 -7.55
C ARG A 35 -3.92 -10.10 -7.78
N ASP A 36 -3.09 -9.63 -6.87
CA ASP A 36 -2.37 -8.37 -6.98
C ASP A 36 -0.94 -8.54 -6.51
N ILE A 37 -0.02 -7.82 -7.09
CA ILE A 37 1.35 -7.75 -6.59
C ILE A 37 1.72 -6.28 -6.44
N GLU A 38 2.01 -5.91 -5.21
CA GLU A 38 2.51 -4.58 -4.92
C GLU A 38 4.00 -4.51 -5.23
N LEU A 39 4.34 -3.70 -6.23
CA LEU A 39 5.71 -3.47 -6.63
C LEU A 39 6.38 -2.54 -5.62
N VAL A 40 7.32 -3.08 -4.86
CA VAL A 40 8.17 -2.32 -3.94
C VAL A 40 9.40 -1.87 -4.72
N LEU A 41 9.46 -0.56 -5.00
CA LEU A 41 10.45 0.03 -5.90
C LEU A 41 11.44 0.89 -5.14
N PHE A 42 12.72 0.71 -5.47
CA PHE A 42 13.83 1.45 -4.91
C PHE A 42 14.50 2.30 -6.00
N ASP A 43 14.81 3.52 -5.65
CA ASP A 43 15.63 4.43 -6.45
C ASP A 43 16.63 5.11 -5.52
N ILE A 44 17.74 4.44 -5.30
CA ILE A 44 18.87 4.91 -4.49
C ILE A 44 20.15 4.87 -5.33
N ASP A 45 21.18 5.60 -4.92
CA ASP A 45 22.41 5.79 -5.70
C ASP A 45 23.08 4.47 -6.14
N GLU A 46 22.95 3.41 -5.34
CA GLU A 46 23.60 2.12 -5.57
C GLU A 46 22.67 1.09 -6.20
N TYR A 47 21.35 1.29 -6.19
CA TYR A 47 20.37 0.31 -6.64
C TYR A 47 19.07 0.96 -7.11
N CYS A 48 18.65 0.61 -8.33
CA CYS A 48 17.37 1.00 -8.90
C CYS A 48 16.69 -0.24 -9.51
N ASN A 49 15.47 -0.55 -9.06
CA ASN A 49 14.67 -1.66 -9.59
C ASN A 49 13.39 -1.19 -10.29
N ILE A 50 13.33 0.08 -10.68
CA ILE A 50 12.23 0.56 -11.52
C ILE A 50 12.29 -0.21 -12.85
N PRO A 51 11.20 -0.90 -13.27
CA PRO A 51 11.24 -1.74 -14.43
C PRO A 51 11.48 -0.94 -15.72
N ASP A 52 12.30 -1.47 -16.59
CA ASP A 52 12.47 -0.96 -17.94
C ASP A 52 11.32 -1.39 -18.87
N THR A 53 11.37 -1.00 -20.14
CA THR A 53 10.30 -1.29 -21.11
C THR A 53 10.11 -2.80 -21.32
N GLU A 54 11.19 -3.57 -21.43
CA GLU A 54 11.13 -5.02 -21.65
C GLU A 54 10.56 -5.73 -20.41
N GLN A 55 10.95 -5.29 -19.23
CA GLN A 55 10.41 -5.80 -17.97
C GLN A 55 8.92 -5.46 -17.82
N CYS A 56 8.50 -4.25 -18.21
CA CYS A 56 7.07 -3.87 -18.21
C CYS A 56 6.25 -4.73 -19.20
N GLU A 57 6.77 -5.04 -20.37
CA GLU A 57 6.12 -5.94 -21.33
C GLU A 57 5.93 -7.34 -20.75
N GLU A 58 6.96 -7.89 -20.09
CA GLU A 58 6.86 -9.21 -19.45
C GLU A 58 5.91 -9.19 -18.25
N LEU A 59 5.92 -8.13 -17.41
CA LEU A 59 4.98 -7.97 -16.31
C LEU A 59 3.52 -7.91 -16.84
N ASN A 60 3.26 -7.17 -17.90
CA ASN A 60 1.95 -7.12 -18.54
C ASN A 60 1.53 -8.48 -19.09
N ARG A 61 2.46 -9.23 -19.69
CA ARG A 61 2.19 -10.60 -20.15
C ARG A 61 1.81 -11.53 -19.00
N LEU A 62 2.53 -11.46 -17.88
CA LEU A 62 2.21 -12.23 -16.66
C LEU A 62 0.85 -11.83 -16.09
N ALA A 63 0.56 -10.53 -16.03
CA ALA A 63 -0.74 -10.03 -15.59
C ALA A 63 -1.88 -10.59 -16.42
N LEU A 64 -1.76 -10.56 -17.75
CA LEU A 64 -2.77 -11.07 -18.66
C LEU A 64 -2.99 -12.58 -18.51
N VAL A 65 -1.90 -13.36 -18.42
CA VAL A 65 -1.95 -14.83 -18.34
C VAL A 65 -2.54 -15.30 -17.01
N HIS A 66 -2.20 -14.65 -15.91
CA HIS A 66 -2.57 -15.08 -14.56
C HIS A 66 -3.74 -14.29 -13.96
N GLY A 67 -4.20 -13.24 -14.63
CA GLY A 67 -5.26 -12.34 -14.15
C GLY A 67 -4.80 -11.55 -12.93
N LEU A 68 -3.57 -11.03 -12.98
CA LEU A 68 -3.01 -10.17 -11.95
C LEU A 68 -3.33 -8.70 -12.20
N SER A 69 -3.33 -7.91 -11.15
CA SER A 69 -3.11 -6.47 -11.18
C SER A 69 -1.82 -6.13 -10.44
N TYR A 70 -1.38 -4.90 -10.60
CA TYR A 70 -0.26 -4.35 -9.86
C TYR A 70 -0.71 -3.15 -9.06
N THR A 71 -0.25 -3.07 -7.82
CA THR A 71 -0.18 -1.86 -7.01
C THR A 71 1.27 -1.41 -6.99
N VAL A 72 1.55 -0.14 -6.85
CA VAL A 72 2.93 0.37 -6.81
C VAL A 72 3.13 1.15 -5.54
N HIS A 73 4.08 0.73 -4.71
CA HIS A 73 4.51 1.51 -3.56
C HIS A 73 5.55 2.55 -3.99
N LEU A 74 5.25 3.83 -3.78
CA LEU A 74 6.19 4.91 -4.03
C LEU A 74 7.35 4.88 -3.01
N PRO A 75 8.49 5.52 -3.30
CA PRO A 75 9.63 5.50 -2.41
C PRO A 75 9.28 5.94 -0.98
N LEU A 76 9.76 5.20 0.03
CA LEU A 76 9.50 5.47 1.44
C LEU A 76 10.11 6.79 1.94
N ASN A 77 11.12 7.30 1.26
CA ASN A 77 11.86 8.50 1.65
C ASN A 77 11.34 9.80 1.02
N LEU A 78 10.07 9.81 0.62
CA LEU A 78 9.43 11.05 0.16
C LEU A 78 9.18 11.97 1.36
N ASN A 79 9.64 13.20 1.25
CA ASN A 79 9.36 14.26 2.21
C ASN A 79 8.68 15.43 1.50
N PHE A 80 7.40 15.61 1.76
CA PHE A 80 6.59 16.65 1.14
C PHE A 80 6.58 17.98 1.95
N SER A 81 7.63 18.23 2.77
CA SER A 81 7.84 19.54 3.38
C SER A 81 8.14 20.60 2.30
N GLU A 82 7.87 21.85 2.58
CA GLU A 82 8.10 22.97 1.64
C GLU A 82 9.52 22.96 1.04
N LYS A 83 10.51 22.55 1.86
CA LYS A 83 11.92 22.49 1.44
C LYS A 83 12.24 21.35 0.50
N ASP A 84 11.62 20.18 0.69
CA ASP A 84 12.03 18.92 0.05
C ASP A 84 10.99 18.41 -0.96
N GLN A 85 9.83 19.07 -1.09
CA GLN A 85 8.72 18.57 -1.91
C GLN A 85 9.10 18.39 -3.38
N ASP A 86 9.88 19.28 -3.98
CA ASP A 86 10.24 19.18 -5.40
C ASP A 86 11.10 17.93 -5.65
N ILE A 87 12.06 17.65 -4.78
CA ILE A 87 12.91 16.44 -4.88
C ILE A 87 12.04 15.17 -4.68
N SER A 88 11.12 15.22 -3.74
CA SER A 88 10.20 14.10 -3.48
C SER A 88 9.26 13.86 -4.64
N ILE A 89 8.72 14.92 -5.24
CA ILE A 89 7.89 14.83 -6.44
C ILE A 89 8.68 14.23 -7.60
N GLU A 90 9.92 14.68 -7.86
CA GLU A 90 10.76 14.10 -8.92
C GLU A 90 11.00 12.61 -8.74
N LYS A 91 11.28 12.16 -7.50
CA LYS A 91 11.44 10.74 -7.20
C LYS A 91 10.15 9.96 -7.46
N ALA A 92 9.00 10.47 -6.99
CA ALA A 92 7.71 9.85 -7.24
C ALA A 92 7.39 9.78 -8.74
N LEU A 93 7.64 10.87 -9.48
CA LEU A 93 7.44 10.92 -10.94
C LEU A 93 8.27 9.88 -11.68
N LYS A 94 9.52 9.65 -11.27
CA LYS A 94 10.37 8.62 -11.87
C LYS A 94 9.74 7.23 -11.76
N VAL A 95 9.21 6.89 -10.58
CA VAL A 95 8.52 5.61 -10.34
C VAL A 95 7.20 5.53 -11.12
N ILE A 96 6.36 6.56 -11.06
CA ILE A 96 5.08 6.61 -11.76
C ILE A 96 5.29 6.46 -13.27
N ASN A 97 6.24 7.20 -13.85
CA ASN A 97 6.53 7.12 -15.28
C ASN A 97 7.09 5.76 -15.70
N GLY A 98 7.96 5.16 -14.88
CA GLY A 98 8.52 3.83 -15.13
C GLY A 98 7.49 2.70 -15.06
N THR A 99 6.41 2.89 -14.29
CA THR A 99 5.37 1.88 -14.08
C THR A 99 4.04 2.17 -14.79
N ARG A 100 3.90 3.33 -15.41
CA ARG A 100 2.65 3.74 -16.10
C ARG A 100 2.15 2.71 -17.11
N ALA A 101 3.06 2.07 -17.84
CA ALA A 101 2.72 1.05 -18.82
C ALA A 101 2.04 -0.19 -18.23
N LEU A 102 2.17 -0.41 -16.91
CA LEU A 102 1.52 -1.51 -16.19
C LEU A 102 0.05 -1.20 -15.83
N ASN A 103 -0.37 0.05 -15.98
CA ASN A 103 -1.69 0.53 -15.55
C ASN A 103 -2.01 0.11 -14.10
N PRO A 104 -1.21 0.55 -13.10
CA PRO A 104 -1.37 0.10 -11.73
C PRO A 104 -2.76 0.40 -11.18
N PHE A 105 -3.23 -0.45 -10.29
CA PHE A 105 -4.50 -0.26 -9.60
C PHE A 105 -4.48 0.96 -8.66
N ALA A 106 -3.33 1.20 -8.01
CA ALA A 106 -3.08 2.36 -7.18
C ALA A 106 -1.57 2.60 -7.01
N TYR A 107 -1.22 3.85 -6.68
CA TYR A 107 0.09 4.25 -6.17
C TYR A 107 -0.04 4.52 -4.68
N VAL A 108 0.65 3.78 -3.84
CA VAL A 108 0.68 3.98 -2.38
C VAL A 108 1.76 4.98 -2.02
N CYS A 109 1.47 5.94 -1.14
CA CYS A 109 2.44 6.90 -0.68
C CYS A 109 2.31 7.23 0.81
N HIS A 110 3.44 7.53 1.43
CA HIS A 110 3.53 8.04 2.79
C HIS A 110 3.48 9.58 2.82
N LEU A 111 2.84 10.13 3.86
CA LEU A 111 2.95 11.54 4.21
C LEU A 111 3.70 11.65 5.53
N GLU A 112 5.03 11.69 5.46
CA GLU A 112 5.90 11.73 6.63
C GLU A 112 5.68 13.00 7.47
N CYS A 113 5.75 12.84 8.81
CA CYS A 113 5.56 13.92 9.78
C CYS A 113 6.65 13.95 10.86
N ARG A 114 7.83 13.40 10.55
CA ARG A 114 8.94 13.27 11.52
C ARG A 114 9.40 14.60 12.12
N ASP A 115 9.19 15.69 11.40
CA ASP A 115 9.60 17.05 11.80
C ASP A 115 8.65 17.66 12.83
N ILE A 116 7.45 17.12 13.00
CA ILE A 116 6.39 17.69 13.84
C ILE A 116 5.73 16.63 14.75
N PRO A 117 6.50 15.84 15.50
CA PRO A 117 5.92 14.78 16.32
C PRO A 117 4.95 15.38 17.36
N GLY A 118 3.73 14.83 17.41
CA GLY A 118 2.70 15.30 18.35
C GLY A 118 2.14 16.70 18.04
N ALA A 119 2.23 17.17 16.80
CA ALA A 119 1.69 18.46 16.39
C ALA A 119 0.19 18.57 16.62
N GLU A 120 -0.24 19.75 17.06
CA GLU A 120 -1.65 20.13 17.27
C GLU A 120 -1.89 21.58 16.79
N GLY A 121 -3.15 21.94 16.60
CA GLY A 121 -3.56 23.31 16.26
C GLY A 121 -2.90 23.83 14.98
N GLU A 122 -2.41 25.06 15.00
CA GLU A 122 -1.86 25.76 13.83
C GLU A 122 -0.71 25.00 13.15
N LEU A 123 0.12 24.29 13.91
CA LEU A 123 1.24 23.50 13.36
C LEU A 123 0.73 22.32 12.53
N LEU A 124 -0.30 21.62 13.01
CA LEU A 124 -0.92 20.52 12.27
C LEU A 124 -1.67 21.06 11.03
N ASP A 125 -2.39 22.18 11.18
CA ASP A 125 -3.11 22.81 10.06
C ASP A 125 -2.13 23.23 8.94
N GLU A 126 -0.96 23.76 9.32
CA GLU A 126 0.10 24.12 8.36
C GLU A 126 0.66 22.89 7.64
N TRP A 127 0.97 21.82 8.38
CA TRP A 127 1.41 20.56 7.82
C TRP A 127 0.39 20.03 6.80
N GLN A 128 -0.89 20.02 7.15
CA GLN A 128 -1.95 19.55 6.26
C GLN A 128 -2.04 20.40 4.98
N ARG A 129 -1.96 21.74 5.10
CA ARG A 129 -1.97 22.63 3.93
C ARG A 129 -0.80 22.36 2.99
N GLN A 130 0.41 22.19 3.50
CA GLN A 130 1.60 21.86 2.72
C GLN A 130 1.44 20.51 2.02
N ARG A 131 0.92 19.49 2.70
CA ARG A 131 0.69 18.16 2.10
C ARG A 131 -0.37 18.20 1.00
N VAL A 132 -1.44 18.97 1.17
CA VAL A 132 -2.43 19.19 0.09
C VAL A 132 -1.77 19.80 -1.15
N GLN A 133 -0.94 20.83 -0.97
CA GLN A 133 -0.24 21.46 -2.08
C GLN A 133 0.71 20.49 -2.79
N ALA A 134 1.53 19.76 -2.03
CA ALA A 134 2.48 18.81 -2.58
C ALA A 134 1.79 17.63 -3.30
N VAL A 135 0.73 17.07 -2.72
CA VAL A 135 -0.05 15.99 -3.34
C VAL A 135 -0.72 16.47 -4.63
N ASN A 136 -1.34 17.66 -4.62
CA ASN A 136 -1.92 18.23 -5.84
C ASN A 136 -0.87 18.48 -6.93
N ALA A 137 0.32 18.96 -6.55
CA ALA A 137 1.43 19.16 -7.49
C ALA A 137 1.93 17.84 -8.06
N LEU A 138 2.06 16.79 -7.23
CA LEU A 138 2.41 15.45 -7.68
C LEU A 138 1.40 14.90 -8.67
N VAL A 139 0.11 14.91 -8.33
CA VAL A 139 -0.98 14.42 -9.18
C VAL A 139 -0.99 15.13 -10.54
N ALA A 140 -0.89 16.48 -10.52
CA ALA A 140 -0.88 17.28 -11.73
C ALA A 140 0.34 17.00 -12.62
N ARG A 141 1.55 16.92 -12.02
CA ARG A 141 2.80 16.66 -12.76
C ARG A 141 2.91 15.22 -13.23
N ALA A 142 2.35 14.29 -12.47
CA ALA A 142 2.29 12.89 -12.85
C ALA A 142 1.20 12.61 -13.92
N GLU A 143 0.30 13.55 -14.19
CA GLU A 143 -0.83 13.36 -15.11
C GLU A 143 -1.65 12.07 -14.79
N ILE A 144 -1.90 11.85 -13.49
CA ILE A 144 -2.76 10.77 -12.98
C ILE A 144 -4.03 11.35 -12.39
N ASN A 145 -5.06 10.52 -12.18
CA ASN A 145 -6.22 10.94 -11.41
C ASN A 145 -5.88 10.90 -9.91
N ALA A 146 -6.45 11.82 -9.13
CA ALA A 146 -6.16 11.88 -7.70
C ALA A 146 -6.53 10.58 -6.97
N ASP A 147 -7.57 9.86 -7.42
CA ASP A 147 -8.02 8.61 -6.85
C ASP A 147 -7.14 7.38 -7.22
N GLU A 148 -6.15 7.55 -8.10
CA GLU A 148 -5.09 6.57 -8.32
C GLU A 148 -4.00 6.63 -7.25
N LEU A 149 -3.95 7.72 -6.44
CA LEU A 149 -3.01 7.87 -5.32
C LEU A 149 -3.69 7.48 -4.01
N ALA A 150 -3.12 6.52 -3.30
CA ALA A 150 -3.57 6.03 -2.01
C ALA A 150 -2.61 6.48 -0.89
N VAL A 151 -3.09 7.32 0.02
CA VAL A 151 -2.30 7.80 1.16
C VAL A 151 -2.37 6.78 2.28
N GLU A 152 -1.21 6.32 2.74
CA GLU A 152 -1.11 5.33 3.81
C GLU A 152 -1.08 5.97 5.19
N ASN A 153 -1.73 5.31 6.16
CA ASN A 153 -1.58 5.63 7.57
C ASN A 153 -0.32 5.00 8.14
N LEU A 154 0.47 5.79 8.83
CA LEU A 154 1.70 5.35 9.47
C LEU A 154 1.51 5.10 10.98
N GLU A 155 2.44 4.33 11.57
CA GLU A 155 2.44 4.03 13.00
C GLU A 155 2.80 5.24 13.88
N THR A 156 3.36 6.29 13.29
CA THR A 156 3.89 7.46 14.01
C THR A 156 2.85 8.50 14.38
N TYR A 157 1.69 8.52 13.69
CA TYR A 157 0.60 9.47 13.95
C TYR A 157 -0.77 8.89 13.58
N SER A 158 -1.85 9.54 14.02
CA SER A 158 -3.22 9.09 13.73
C SER A 158 -3.57 9.31 12.25
N ILE A 159 -4.26 8.35 11.63
CA ILE A 159 -4.83 8.50 10.27
C ILE A 159 -5.71 9.76 10.14
N GLU A 160 -6.25 10.26 11.24
CA GLU A 160 -7.06 11.49 11.24
C GLU A 160 -6.29 12.71 10.74
N TRP A 161 -4.96 12.72 10.85
CA TRP A 161 -4.12 13.78 10.29
C TRP A 161 -4.18 13.83 8.76
N ASN A 162 -4.25 12.65 8.14
CA ASN A 162 -4.35 12.53 6.67
C ASN A 162 -5.76 12.90 6.16
N GLY A 163 -6.77 12.84 7.02
CA GLY A 163 -8.15 13.02 6.61
C GLY A 163 -8.45 14.33 5.86
N PRO A 164 -8.02 15.50 6.34
CA PRO A 164 -8.17 16.77 5.60
C PRO A 164 -7.41 16.76 4.26
N VAL A 165 -6.20 16.16 4.23
CA VAL A 165 -5.38 16.07 3.01
C VAL A 165 -6.08 15.19 1.95
N ILE A 166 -6.50 13.99 2.33
CA ILE A 166 -7.20 13.03 1.46
C ILE A 166 -8.45 13.67 0.86
N ARG A 167 -9.29 14.31 1.69
CA ARG A 167 -10.52 14.96 1.21
C ARG A 167 -10.26 16.14 0.30
N ALA A 168 -9.27 16.98 0.62
CA ALA A 168 -8.97 18.18 -0.15
C ALA A 168 -8.30 17.87 -1.48
N ALA A 169 -7.41 16.87 -1.51
CA ALA A 169 -6.72 16.43 -2.73
C ALA A 169 -7.54 15.43 -3.56
N GLY A 170 -8.60 14.84 -2.99
CA GLY A 170 -9.42 13.83 -3.67
C GLY A 170 -8.74 12.46 -3.85
N THR A 171 -7.72 12.18 -3.02
CA THR A 171 -6.99 10.90 -3.05
C THR A 171 -7.76 9.79 -2.35
N ARG A 172 -7.26 8.57 -2.46
CA ARG A 172 -7.76 7.40 -1.72
C ARG A 172 -6.90 7.13 -0.49
N VAL A 173 -7.29 6.12 0.26
CA VAL A 173 -6.57 5.63 1.44
C VAL A 173 -5.91 4.29 1.10
N CYS A 174 -4.66 4.13 1.49
CA CYS A 174 -4.09 2.83 1.82
C CYS A 174 -4.24 2.65 3.33
N LEU A 175 -5.10 1.72 3.75
CA LEU A 175 -5.36 1.48 5.16
C LEU A 175 -4.46 0.35 5.67
N ASP A 176 -3.39 0.73 6.36
CA ASP A 176 -2.51 -0.24 7.01
C ASP A 176 -3.06 -0.63 8.37
N ILE A 177 -3.46 -1.91 8.48
CA ILE A 177 -4.02 -2.50 9.70
C ILE A 177 -2.91 -2.86 10.69
N GLY A 178 -1.73 -3.27 10.20
CA GLY A 178 -0.58 -3.54 11.06
C GLY A 178 -0.10 -2.30 11.80
N HIS A 179 -0.07 -1.15 11.12
CA HIS A 179 0.25 0.14 11.75
C HIS A 179 -0.78 0.56 12.80
N LEU A 180 -2.07 0.22 12.63
CA LEU A 180 -3.06 0.44 13.69
C LEU A 180 -2.74 -0.41 14.93
N PHE A 181 -2.34 -1.68 14.74
CA PHE A 181 -1.94 -2.54 15.86
C PHE A 181 -0.69 -2.02 16.58
N LEU A 182 0.32 -1.52 15.85
CA LEU A 182 1.50 -0.89 16.44
C LEU A 182 1.14 0.32 17.30
N ARG A 183 0.17 1.10 16.86
CA ARG A 183 -0.39 2.24 17.61
C ARG A 183 -1.28 1.83 18.78
N ARG A 184 -1.70 0.57 18.84
CA ARG A 184 -2.73 0.04 19.77
C ARG A 184 -4.12 0.64 19.52
N ASP A 185 -4.39 1.05 18.28
CA ASP A 185 -5.70 1.50 17.86
C ASP A 185 -6.60 0.29 17.61
N ASP A 186 -7.90 0.38 17.97
CA ASP A 186 -8.89 -0.63 17.55
C ASP A 186 -9.16 -0.49 16.05
N PRO A 187 -8.86 -1.51 15.22
CA PRO A 187 -9.01 -1.40 13.78
C PRO A 187 -10.47 -1.28 13.35
N VAL A 188 -11.42 -1.84 14.07
CA VAL A 188 -12.83 -1.92 13.62
C VAL A 188 -13.48 -0.55 13.44
N PRO A 189 -13.45 0.39 14.41
CA PRO A 189 -13.97 1.72 14.22
C PRO A 189 -13.25 2.50 13.10
N VAL A 190 -11.93 2.31 12.98
CA VAL A 190 -11.13 2.96 11.93
C VAL A 190 -11.54 2.42 10.56
N MET A 191 -11.62 1.11 10.39
CA MET A 191 -12.08 0.48 9.15
C MET A 191 -13.46 0.99 8.74
N ARG A 192 -14.43 0.98 9.64
CA ARG A 192 -15.80 1.45 9.35
C ARG A 192 -15.84 2.88 8.86
N LYS A 193 -14.95 3.73 9.37
CA LYS A 193 -14.84 5.13 8.97
C LYS A 193 -14.16 5.31 7.61
N TRP A 194 -13.07 4.58 7.37
CA TRP A 194 -12.17 4.85 6.26
C TRP A 194 -12.33 3.92 5.05
N LEU A 195 -12.88 2.70 5.20
CA LEU A 195 -13.09 1.76 4.07
C LEU A 195 -13.83 2.37 2.87
N PRO A 196 -14.82 3.29 3.02
CA PRO A 196 -15.45 3.91 1.86
C PRO A 196 -14.50 4.74 0.97
N LEU A 197 -13.36 5.17 1.51
CA LEU A 197 -12.32 5.90 0.80
C LEU A 197 -11.08 5.04 0.50
N THR A 198 -11.04 3.78 0.98
CA THR A 198 -9.87 2.90 0.90
C THR A 198 -9.86 2.14 -0.44
N SER A 199 -8.76 2.25 -1.17
CA SER A 199 -8.48 1.44 -2.37
C SER A 199 -7.56 0.27 -2.07
N VAL A 200 -6.62 0.42 -1.15
CA VAL A 200 -5.65 -0.61 -0.73
C VAL A 200 -5.73 -0.78 0.78
N VAL A 201 -5.67 -2.01 1.24
CA VAL A 201 -5.49 -2.38 2.66
C VAL A 201 -4.17 -3.11 2.78
N HIS A 202 -3.26 -2.62 3.62
CA HIS A 202 -2.10 -3.38 4.03
C HIS A 202 -2.44 -4.22 5.26
N LEU A 203 -2.05 -5.47 5.23
CA LEU A 203 -2.31 -6.42 6.31
C LEU A 203 -1.04 -7.22 6.59
N HIS A 204 -0.52 -7.09 7.79
CA HIS A 204 0.62 -7.84 8.27
C HIS A 204 0.51 -8.10 9.78
N GLY A 205 1.24 -9.09 10.27
CA GLY A 205 1.34 -9.37 11.69
C GLY A 205 2.37 -8.47 12.37
N VAL A 206 2.15 -8.27 13.67
CA VAL A 206 3.04 -7.52 14.56
C VAL A 206 3.50 -8.44 15.66
N GLY A 207 4.81 -8.62 15.79
CA GLY A 207 5.44 -9.45 16.83
C GLY A 207 6.65 -8.74 17.42
N SER A 208 7.85 -9.30 17.26
CA SER A 208 9.09 -8.63 17.68
C SER A 208 9.44 -7.43 16.78
N ARG A 209 8.86 -7.36 15.60
CA ARG A 209 8.92 -6.27 14.62
C ARG A 209 7.59 -6.23 13.86
N ASP A 210 7.40 -5.24 13.01
CA ASP A 210 6.32 -5.18 12.02
C ASP A 210 6.55 -6.10 10.80
N HIS A 211 5.62 -6.12 9.88
CA HIS A 211 5.68 -6.86 8.60
C HIS A 211 6.04 -8.34 8.78
N GLN A 212 5.43 -8.99 9.78
CA GLN A 212 5.59 -10.40 10.04
C GLN A 212 4.33 -11.19 9.66
N SER A 213 4.43 -12.53 9.76
CA SER A 213 3.30 -13.43 9.57
C SER A 213 2.09 -13.03 10.43
N LEU A 214 0.88 -13.12 9.86
CA LEU A 214 -0.38 -12.96 10.60
C LEU A 214 -0.52 -13.96 11.75
N ARG A 215 0.26 -15.04 11.77
CA ARG A 215 0.32 -15.98 12.91
C ARG A 215 0.85 -15.35 14.20
N ASN A 216 1.49 -14.17 14.12
CA ASN A 216 1.90 -13.41 15.30
C ASN A 216 0.72 -12.64 15.94
N MET A 217 -0.44 -12.60 15.28
CA MET A 217 -1.66 -11.98 15.79
C MET A 217 -2.63 -13.04 16.32
N GLU A 218 -3.50 -12.66 17.25
CA GLU A 218 -4.59 -13.51 17.67
C GLU A 218 -5.53 -13.78 16.47
N ARG A 219 -5.85 -15.05 16.25
CA ARG A 219 -6.69 -15.47 15.12
C ARG A 219 -8.02 -14.71 15.04
N ASP A 220 -8.68 -14.52 16.17
CA ASP A 220 -9.99 -13.84 16.23
C ASP A 220 -9.90 -12.37 15.80
N VAL A 221 -8.76 -11.71 16.04
CA VAL A 221 -8.50 -10.36 15.60
C VAL A 221 -8.39 -10.32 14.08
N VAL A 222 -7.60 -11.20 13.48
CA VAL A 222 -7.45 -11.31 12.03
C VAL A 222 -8.78 -11.63 11.35
N CYS A 223 -9.52 -12.62 11.88
CA CYS A 223 -10.84 -12.98 11.37
C CYS A 223 -11.84 -11.82 11.48
N THR A 224 -11.75 -11.01 12.53
CA THR A 224 -12.61 -9.82 12.70
C THR A 224 -12.32 -8.79 11.61
N VAL A 225 -11.03 -8.50 11.32
CA VAL A 225 -10.62 -7.58 10.24
C VAL A 225 -11.16 -8.06 8.88
N LEU A 226 -10.96 -9.34 8.55
CA LEU A 226 -11.44 -9.92 7.29
C LEU A 226 -12.97 -9.88 7.17
N ASN A 227 -13.68 -10.13 8.27
CA ASN A 227 -15.15 -10.06 8.31
C ASN A 227 -15.65 -8.61 8.13
N GLU A 228 -14.96 -7.60 8.65
CA GLU A 228 -15.32 -6.18 8.39
C GLU A 228 -15.13 -5.82 6.91
N LEU A 229 -14.10 -6.33 6.23
CA LEU A 229 -13.93 -6.17 4.78
C LEU A 229 -15.10 -6.79 3.99
N LEU A 230 -15.51 -8.01 4.36
CA LEU A 230 -16.66 -8.68 3.73
C LEU A 230 -17.98 -7.93 3.98
N ARG A 231 -18.21 -7.46 5.21
CA ARG A 231 -19.41 -6.66 5.56
C ARG A 231 -19.51 -5.37 4.78
N ALA A 232 -18.36 -4.72 4.57
CA ALA A 232 -18.28 -3.48 3.81
C ALA A 232 -18.40 -3.69 2.30
N ASP A 233 -18.52 -4.92 1.81
CA ASP A 233 -18.42 -5.30 0.39
C ASP A 233 -17.18 -4.65 -0.26
N TYR A 234 -16.05 -4.66 0.48
CA TYR A 234 -14.80 -4.07 0.02
C TYR A 234 -14.33 -4.74 -1.28
N ARG A 235 -13.95 -3.94 -2.28
CA ARG A 235 -13.62 -4.43 -3.63
C ARG A 235 -12.23 -3.99 -4.10
N GLY A 236 -11.43 -3.46 -3.20
CA GLY A 236 -10.04 -3.06 -3.49
C GLY A 236 -9.05 -4.22 -3.41
N VAL A 237 -7.85 -3.89 -3.02
CA VAL A 237 -6.73 -4.84 -2.83
C VAL A 237 -6.46 -4.99 -1.34
N VAL A 238 -6.21 -6.22 -0.89
CA VAL A 238 -5.67 -6.54 0.44
C VAL A 238 -4.28 -7.10 0.23
N THR A 239 -3.28 -6.28 0.43
CA THR A 239 -1.86 -6.62 0.29
C THR A 239 -1.34 -7.21 1.60
N LEU A 240 -0.88 -8.45 1.57
CA LEU A 240 -0.05 -9.01 2.62
C LEU A 240 1.33 -8.36 2.54
N GLU A 241 1.58 -7.38 3.39
CA GLU A 241 2.85 -6.65 3.38
C GLU A 241 3.88 -7.37 4.25
N VAL A 242 4.40 -8.45 3.69
CA VAL A 242 5.43 -9.29 4.27
C VAL A 242 6.57 -9.50 3.26
N PHE A 243 7.76 -9.87 3.74
CA PHE A 243 8.99 -9.82 2.93
C PHE A 243 9.78 -11.13 2.97
N ASN A 244 9.10 -12.26 3.14
CA ASN A 244 9.67 -13.59 2.99
C ASN A 244 8.59 -14.65 2.77
N GLU A 245 9.01 -15.78 2.20
CA GLU A 245 8.12 -16.88 1.81
C GLU A 245 7.39 -17.50 3.00
N LYS A 246 8.05 -17.61 4.16
CA LYS A 246 7.44 -18.19 5.36
C LYS A 246 6.28 -17.32 5.85
N ASP A 247 6.53 -16.03 6.07
CA ASP A 247 5.52 -15.10 6.55
C ASP A 247 4.35 -14.97 5.57
N PHE A 248 4.63 -15.01 4.26
CA PHE A 248 3.61 -15.04 3.22
C PHE A 248 2.74 -16.30 3.30
N SER A 249 3.34 -17.48 3.32
CA SER A 249 2.63 -18.75 3.34
C SER A 249 1.75 -18.89 4.58
N GLU A 250 2.30 -18.58 5.75
CA GLU A 250 1.58 -18.63 7.03
C GLU A 250 0.42 -17.62 7.07
N SER A 251 0.61 -16.42 6.48
CA SER A 251 -0.44 -15.40 6.41
C SER A 251 -1.57 -15.81 5.47
N MET A 252 -1.25 -16.40 4.32
CA MET A 252 -2.25 -16.94 3.39
C MET A 252 -3.09 -18.08 4.03
N GLU A 253 -2.44 -18.94 4.82
CA GLU A 253 -3.15 -19.98 5.58
C GLU A 253 -4.09 -19.37 6.64
N MET A 254 -3.64 -18.36 7.40
CA MET A 254 -4.46 -17.67 8.39
C MET A 254 -5.69 -17.03 7.74
N ILE A 255 -5.52 -16.34 6.60
CA ILE A 255 -6.67 -15.76 5.86
C ILE A 255 -7.66 -16.85 5.46
N ARG A 256 -7.16 -17.97 4.92
CA ARG A 256 -8.01 -19.09 4.50
C ARG A 256 -8.77 -19.74 5.65
N GLU A 257 -8.20 -19.75 6.84
CA GLU A 257 -8.86 -20.28 8.05
C GLU A 257 -9.95 -19.33 8.59
N CYS A 258 -9.88 -18.04 8.25
CA CYS A 258 -10.83 -17.03 8.70
C CYS A 258 -12.00 -16.81 7.72
N LEU A 259 -11.82 -17.18 6.45
CA LEU A 259 -12.81 -17.01 5.37
C LEU A 259 -13.41 -18.35 4.94
#